data_926c8b33212264bfdd78b2fe599876dc
#
_entry.id   926c8b33212264bfdd78b2fe599876dc
#
_cell.length_a   1.000
_cell.length_b   1.000
_cell.length_c   1.000
_cell.angle_alpha   90.00
_cell.angle_beta   90.00
_cell.angle_gamma   90.00
#
_symmetry.space_group_name_H-M   'P 1'
#
loop_
_entity.id
_entity.type
_entity.pdbx_description
1 polymer ?
#
loop_
_entity_poly.entity_id
_entity_poly.type
_entity_poly.pdbx_seq_one_letter_code
_entity_poly.pdbx_strand_id
1 'polypeptide(L)'
;MEKSNSRERLGSAALMMMTFSAVFAFPSIINNSIQIGLATIPAYIFGSIFYFLPFILMIAEFASANAGKESGVHSWLECVLGPKWAFLGAWTYFFVNLFYFCSLLPQTLIYGSYAFAGRNVFEGESGTKIIAVISILLFWAATYVCVKGVGWISKVTGFAGSARLFMGVIFVILAFVVIFGFGEAPAQEFTVKTITPKFNWTFFMTMAWVLQAVGGGESIGVYIKDVKGGNKTFVKVMILSTVVVGLMYVLGAVAVGLIVPQEVLSGNFSNGIFDVFQILAAHFGIPNGVIVRLVGVILLLGNLGSLALWTAAPVKVFFSEIPEGVFGKWLVKTNEEGNPTNALFVQGIVVTVLLVIPALGIGN
;
A
#
# COMPACT_ATOMS: atom_id res chain seq x y z
N MET A 1 37.24 19.92 1.50
CA MET A 1 37.02 18.47 1.68
C MET A 1 35.62 18.30 2.20
N GLU A 2 34.65 18.15 1.30
CA GLU A 2 33.26 17.81 1.66
C GLU A 2 33.24 16.42 2.31
N LYS A 3 32.81 16.37 3.55
CA LYS A 3 32.39 15.07 4.13
C LYS A 3 31.22 14.55 3.26
N SER A 4 31.54 13.65 2.35
CA SER A 4 30.53 12.79 1.71
C SER A 4 29.82 12.06 2.83
N ASN A 5 28.70 12.62 3.29
CA ASN A 5 27.73 11.93 4.12
C ASN A 5 27.32 10.69 3.34
N SER A 6 27.74 9.52 3.77
CA SER A 6 27.31 8.23 3.21
C SER A 6 25.85 8.01 3.55
N ARG A 7 24.94 8.70 2.81
CA ARG A 7 23.50 8.35 2.84
C ARG A 7 23.41 6.85 2.58
N GLU A 8 22.71 6.14 3.45
CA GLU A 8 22.43 4.72 3.22
C GLU A 8 21.76 4.58 1.85
N ARG A 9 22.43 3.91 0.90
CA ARG A 9 21.93 3.75 -0.47
C ARG A 9 21.06 2.50 -0.56
N LEU A 10 19.87 2.65 -1.16
CA LEU A 10 18.93 1.56 -1.41
C LEU A 10 19.48 0.61 -2.46
N GLY A 11 19.61 -0.66 -2.14
CA GLY A 11 19.87 -1.72 -3.12
C GLY A 11 18.60 -2.05 -3.95
N SER A 12 18.78 -2.69 -5.11
CA SER A 12 17.68 -3.06 -6.00
C SER A 12 16.58 -3.88 -5.32
N ALA A 13 16.95 -4.85 -4.47
CA ALA A 13 15.99 -5.67 -3.72
C ALA A 13 15.19 -4.83 -2.72
N ALA A 14 15.85 -3.92 -1.98
CA ALA A 14 15.17 -3.05 -1.03
C ALA A 14 14.18 -2.11 -1.74
N LEU A 15 14.58 -1.51 -2.87
CA LEU A 15 13.71 -0.66 -3.68
C LEU A 15 12.51 -1.44 -4.22
N MET A 16 12.73 -2.67 -4.71
CA MET A 16 11.64 -3.54 -5.19
C MET A 16 10.65 -3.87 -4.07
N MET A 17 11.13 -4.22 -2.88
CA MET A 17 10.26 -4.54 -1.74
C MET A 17 9.53 -3.30 -1.21
N MET A 18 10.16 -2.12 -1.23
CA MET A 18 9.48 -0.86 -0.92
C MET A 18 8.34 -0.58 -1.91
N THR A 19 8.60 -0.75 -3.22
CA THR A 19 7.58 -0.59 -4.26
C THR A 19 6.45 -1.59 -4.06
N PHE A 20 6.78 -2.85 -3.79
CA PHE A 20 5.79 -3.88 -3.50
C PHE A 20 4.94 -3.54 -2.27
N SER A 21 5.56 -3.07 -1.19
CA SER A 21 4.87 -2.61 0.02
C SER A 21 3.95 -1.40 -0.23
N ALA A 22 4.33 -0.52 -1.16
CA ALA A 22 3.53 0.66 -1.50
C ALA A 22 2.27 0.32 -2.30
N VAL A 23 2.39 -0.64 -3.24
CA VAL A 23 1.40 -0.87 -4.29
C VAL A 23 0.58 -2.14 -4.05
N PHE A 24 1.17 -3.23 -3.51
CA PHE A 24 0.47 -4.50 -3.40
C PHE A 24 -0.27 -4.66 -2.09
N ALA A 25 -1.59 -4.93 -2.19
CA ALA A 25 -2.44 -5.28 -1.06
C ALA A 25 -3.35 -6.47 -1.43
N PHE A 26 -3.06 -7.67 -0.89
CA PHE A 26 -3.86 -8.87 -1.15
C PHE A 26 -5.36 -8.69 -0.84
N PRO A 27 -5.76 -7.96 0.25
CA PRO A 27 -7.18 -7.67 0.50
C PRO A 27 -7.91 -6.98 -0.67
N SER A 28 -7.20 -6.19 -1.49
CA SER A 28 -7.80 -5.55 -2.66
C SER A 28 -8.27 -6.57 -3.71
N ILE A 29 -7.57 -7.70 -3.85
CA ILE A 29 -7.99 -8.79 -4.75
C ILE A 29 -9.34 -9.35 -4.28
N ILE A 30 -9.46 -9.64 -2.99
CA ILE A 30 -10.66 -10.22 -2.40
C ILE A 30 -11.82 -9.24 -2.50
N ASN A 31 -11.62 -7.98 -2.10
CA ASN A 31 -12.65 -6.94 -2.14
C ASN A 31 -13.19 -6.72 -3.57
N ASN A 32 -12.32 -6.71 -4.57
CA ASN A 32 -12.72 -6.58 -5.95
C ASN A 32 -13.42 -7.85 -6.47
N SER A 33 -12.96 -9.04 -6.06
CA SER A 33 -13.63 -10.32 -6.39
C SER A 33 -15.02 -10.46 -5.77
N ILE A 34 -15.25 -9.90 -4.58
CA ILE A 34 -16.58 -9.78 -3.97
C ILE A 34 -17.56 -9.07 -4.91
N GLN A 35 -17.11 -7.99 -5.54
CA GLN A 35 -17.98 -7.12 -6.35
C GLN A 35 -18.25 -7.66 -7.75
N ILE A 36 -17.24 -8.20 -8.42
CA ILE A 36 -17.33 -8.57 -9.85
C ILE A 36 -16.89 -10.02 -10.14
N GLY A 37 -16.68 -10.84 -9.11
CA GLY A 37 -16.29 -12.25 -9.28
C GLY A 37 -15.06 -12.44 -10.13
N LEU A 38 -15.09 -13.44 -11.04
CA LEU A 38 -13.99 -13.75 -11.95
C LEU A 38 -13.69 -12.64 -12.97
N ALA A 39 -14.58 -11.66 -13.18
CA ALA A 39 -14.29 -10.49 -14.00
C ALA A 39 -13.18 -9.60 -13.40
N THR A 40 -12.78 -9.83 -12.16
CA THR A 40 -11.60 -9.23 -11.53
C THR A 40 -10.30 -9.61 -12.26
N ILE A 41 -10.23 -10.80 -12.86
CA ILE A 41 -9.05 -11.26 -13.61
C ILE A 41 -8.77 -10.33 -14.81
N PRO A 42 -9.67 -10.18 -15.80
CA PRO A 42 -9.44 -9.26 -16.90
C PRO A 42 -9.36 -7.80 -16.46
N ALA A 43 -10.02 -7.40 -15.37
CA ALA A 43 -9.89 -6.05 -14.81
C ALA A 43 -8.45 -5.76 -14.33
N TYR A 44 -7.79 -6.70 -13.64
CA TYR A 44 -6.39 -6.55 -13.25
C TYR A 44 -5.43 -6.67 -14.43
N ILE A 45 -5.71 -7.51 -15.45
CA ILE A 45 -4.91 -7.56 -16.68
C ILE A 45 -4.95 -6.19 -17.37
N PHE A 46 -6.16 -5.65 -17.57
CA PHE A 46 -6.34 -4.33 -18.16
C PHE A 46 -5.67 -3.22 -17.33
N GLY A 47 -5.93 -3.17 -16.02
CA GLY A 47 -5.34 -2.19 -15.13
C GLY A 47 -3.81 -2.26 -15.10
N SER A 48 -3.22 -3.46 -15.15
CA SER A 48 -1.76 -3.62 -15.14
C SER A 48 -1.12 -3.16 -16.45
N ILE A 49 -1.71 -3.48 -17.61
CA ILE A 49 -1.13 -3.18 -18.92
C ILE A 49 -1.41 -1.74 -19.34
N PHE A 50 -2.64 -1.25 -19.19
CA PHE A 50 -3.06 0.02 -19.76
C PHE A 50 -3.02 1.20 -18.77
N TYR A 51 -2.88 0.93 -17.48
CA TYR A 51 -2.74 1.97 -16.47
C TYR A 51 -1.42 1.88 -15.71
N PHE A 52 -1.17 0.76 -15.02
CA PHE A 52 -0.04 0.65 -14.09
C PHE A 52 1.32 0.74 -14.80
N LEU A 53 1.52 0.00 -15.87
CA LEU A 53 2.79 0.05 -16.61
C LEU A 53 3.07 1.44 -17.20
N PRO A 54 2.14 2.10 -17.95
CA PRO A 54 2.36 3.47 -18.40
C PRO A 54 2.59 4.46 -17.26
N PHE A 55 1.85 4.33 -16.16
CA PHE A 55 1.99 5.18 -14.99
C PHE A 55 3.39 5.07 -14.36
N ILE A 56 3.90 3.85 -14.18
CA ILE A 56 5.25 3.62 -13.65
C ILE A 56 6.33 4.10 -14.61
N LEU A 57 6.16 3.93 -15.92
CA LEU A 57 7.10 4.45 -16.92
C LEU A 57 7.16 5.99 -16.86
N MET A 58 6.02 6.65 -16.75
CA MET A 58 5.94 8.10 -16.55
C MET A 58 6.64 8.54 -15.26
N ILE A 59 6.40 7.86 -14.14
CA ILE A 59 7.09 8.14 -12.87
C ILE A 59 8.61 7.97 -13.03
N ALA A 60 9.04 6.87 -13.67
CA ALA A 60 10.46 6.59 -13.87
C ALA A 60 11.14 7.65 -14.74
N GLU A 61 10.46 8.13 -15.77
CA GLU A 61 10.93 9.23 -16.64
C GLU A 61 11.03 10.54 -15.86
N PHE A 62 9.93 10.98 -15.21
CA PHE A 62 9.93 12.22 -14.44
C PHE A 62 10.91 12.20 -13.28
N ALA A 63 11.00 11.09 -12.53
CA ALA A 63 11.95 10.95 -11.44
C ALA A 63 13.40 11.02 -11.95
N SER A 64 13.69 10.39 -13.10
CA SER A 64 15.02 10.41 -13.72
C SER A 64 15.40 11.80 -14.23
N ALA A 65 14.47 12.51 -14.86
CA ALA A 65 14.67 13.87 -15.35
C ALA A 65 14.87 14.88 -14.21
N ASN A 66 14.29 14.62 -13.04
CA ASN A 66 14.34 15.48 -11.86
C ASN A 66 15.17 14.89 -10.71
N ALA A 67 16.11 13.99 -11.00
CA ALA A 67 16.89 13.29 -9.96
C ALA A 67 17.73 14.21 -9.04
N GLY A 68 17.93 15.48 -9.42
CA GLY A 68 18.52 16.53 -8.60
C GLY A 68 17.62 17.03 -7.46
N LYS A 69 16.30 16.82 -7.54
CA LYS A 69 15.27 17.32 -6.62
C LYS A 69 14.78 16.21 -5.70
N GLU A 70 14.23 16.56 -4.53
CA GLU A 70 13.77 15.59 -3.51
C GLU A 70 12.26 15.49 -3.38
N SER A 71 11.49 16.37 -4.06
CA SER A 71 10.04 16.49 -3.86
C SER A 71 9.18 15.57 -4.75
N GLY A 72 9.75 14.89 -5.71
CA GLY A 72 8.97 13.97 -6.56
C GLY A 72 7.84 14.67 -7.32
N VAL A 73 6.58 14.37 -7.03
CA VAL A 73 5.41 14.88 -7.77
C VAL A 73 5.39 16.41 -7.88
N HIS A 74 5.81 17.15 -6.85
CA HIS A 74 5.90 18.61 -6.92
C HIS A 74 6.84 19.05 -8.05
N SER A 75 8.07 18.55 -8.06
CA SER A 75 9.07 18.90 -9.08
C SER A 75 8.62 18.53 -10.49
N TRP A 76 7.92 17.40 -10.63
CA TRP A 76 7.42 16.92 -11.92
C TRP A 76 6.35 17.86 -12.48
N LEU A 77 5.40 18.29 -11.64
CA LEU A 77 4.37 19.23 -12.05
C LEU A 77 4.93 20.63 -12.29
N GLU A 78 5.92 21.06 -11.51
CA GLU A 78 6.53 22.39 -11.64
C GLU A 78 7.21 22.55 -13.00
N CYS A 79 7.94 21.55 -13.48
CA CYS A 79 8.66 21.64 -14.76
C CYS A 79 7.73 21.65 -15.98
N VAL A 80 6.46 21.20 -15.86
CA VAL A 80 5.52 21.14 -16.97
C VAL A 80 4.43 22.18 -16.86
N LEU A 81 3.85 22.38 -15.68
CA LEU A 81 2.66 23.22 -15.46
C LEU A 81 2.97 24.51 -14.67
N GLY A 82 4.20 24.63 -14.15
CA GLY A 82 4.62 25.77 -13.35
C GLY A 82 4.25 25.68 -11.87
N PRO A 83 4.74 26.63 -11.05
CA PRO A 83 4.74 26.53 -9.59
C PRO A 83 3.34 26.51 -8.95
N LYS A 84 2.35 27.20 -9.52
CA LYS A 84 0.97 27.21 -8.98
C LYS A 84 0.31 25.84 -9.02
N TRP A 85 0.43 25.15 -10.15
CA TRP A 85 -0.14 23.82 -10.33
C TRP A 85 0.67 22.75 -9.56
N ALA A 86 1.98 22.94 -9.49
CA ALA A 86 2.84 22.08 -8.68
C ALA A 86 2.47 22.14 -7.20
N PHE A 87 2.26 23.35 -6.68
CA PHE A 87 1.79 23.53 -5.30
C PHE A 87 0.42 22.88 -5.06
N LEU A 88 -0.57 23.14 -5.94
CA LEU A 88 -1.89 22.54 -5.82
C LEU A 88 -1.84 21.00 -5.85
N GLY A 89 -1.07 20.42 -6.78
CA GLY A 89 -0.89 18.97 -6.87
C GLY A 89 -0.23 18.37 -5.64
N ALA A 90 0.86 18.95 -5.16
CA ALA A 90 1.55 18.49 -3.96
C ALA A 90 0.68 18.68 -2.69
N TRP A 91 -0.08 19.78 -2.59
CA TRP A 91 -1.02 20.01 -1.52
C TRP A 91 -2.15 18.98 -1.52
N THR A 92 -2.76 18.72 -2.67
CA THR A 92 -3.82 17.70 -2.81
C THR A 92 -3.30 16.31 -2.43
N TYR A 93 -2.11 15.95 -2.91
CA TYR A 93 -1.45 14.69 -2.58
C TYR A 93 -1.22 14.54 -1.06
N PHE A 94 -0.68 15.56 -0.41
CA PHE A 94 -0.49 15.57 1.04
C PHE A 94 -1.83 15.50 1.79
N PHE A 95 -2.79 16.32 1.40
CA PHE A 95 -4.09 16.44 2.07
C PHE A 95 -4.90 15.13 2.04
N VAL A 96 -4.97 14.47 0.89
CA VAL A 96 -5.66 13.18 0.75
C VAL A 96 -5.05 12.11 1.64
N ASN A 97 -3.72 12.11 1.78
CA ASN A 97 -3.03 11.15 2.65
C ASN A 97 -3.36 11.33 4.15
N LEU A 98 -3.76 12.52 4.59
CA LEU A 98 -4.20 12.70 5.98
C LEU A 98 -5.45 11.87 6.29
N PHE A 99 -6.39 11.79 5.36
CA PHE A 99 -7.61 10.96 5.50
C PHE A 99 -7.31 9.46 5.31
N TYR A 100 -6.33 9.11 4.49
CA TYR A 100 -5.92 7.71 4.32
C TYR A 100 -5.49 7.07 5.65
N PHE A 101 -4.87 7.83 6.55
CA PHE A 101 -4.50 7.32 7.87
C PHE A 101 -5.70 6.97 8.74
N CYS A 102 -6.85 7.62 8.55
CA CYS A 102 -8.07 7.30 9.28
C CYS A 102 -8.63 5.90 8.94
N SER A 103 -8.25 5.31 7.81
CA SER A 103 -8.58 3.92 7.46
C SER A 103 -7.42 2.97 7.72
N LEU A 104 -6.19 3.35 7.38
CA LEU A 104 -5.01 2.48 7.51
C LEU A 104 -4.72 2.10 8.96
N LEU A 105 -4.80 3.06 9.89
CA LEU A 105 -4.45 2.83 11.29
C LEU A 105 -5.45 1.89 12.00
N PRO A 106 -6.77 2.14 11.95
CA PRO A 106 -7.75 1.19 12.50
C PRO A 106 -7.63 -0.20 11.90
N GLN A 107 -7.48 -0.31 10.58
CA GLN A 107 -7.31 -1.60 9.91
C GLN A 107 -6.03 -2.32 10.39
N THR A 108 -4.94 -1.59 10.63
CA THR A 108 -3.70 -2.15 11.18
C THR A 108 -3.92 -2.77 12.56
N LEU A 109 -4.69 -2.11 13.42
CA LEU A 109 -5.02 -2.62 14.76
C LEU A 109 -5.98 -3.82 14.70
N ILE A 110 -6.96 -3.80 13.80
CA ILE A 110 -7.83 -4.96 13.57
C ILE A 110 -6.99 -6.17 13.13
N TYR A 111 -6.06 -6.01 12.20
CA TYR A 111 -5.15 -7.09 11.80
C TYR A 111 -4.26 -7.55 12.96
N GLY A 112 -3.81 -6.62 13.81
CA GLY A 112 -3.12 -6.95 15.05
C GLY A 112 -3.98 -7.78 15.99
N SER A 113 -5.27 -7.48 16.13
CA SER A 113 -6.18 -8.26 16.97
C SER A 113 -6.36 -9.70 16.46
N TYR A 114 -6.46 -9.89 15.15
CA TYR A 114 -6.46 -11.23 14.57
C TYR A 114 -5.13 -11.95 14.78
N ALA A 115 -3.98 -11.25 14.67
CA ALA A 115 -2.67 -11.82 14.92
C ALA A 115 -2.52 -12.39 16.35
N PHE A 116 -2.96 -11.65 17.35
CA PHE A 116 -2.78 -12.03 18.76
C PHE A 116 -3.95 -12.80 19.35
N ALA A 117 -5.18 -12.35 19.09
CA ALA A 117 -6.39 -12.94 19.68
C ALA A 117 -7.12 -13.93 18.74
N GLY A 118 -6.80 -13.94 17.43
CA GLY A 118 -7.48 -14.77 16.43
C GLY A 118 -8.90 -14.28 16.06
N ARG A 119 -9.28 -13.08 16.48
CA ARG A 119 -10.57 -12.45 16.20
C ARG A 119 -10.45 -10.92 16.30
N ASN A 120 -11.44 -10.21 15.79
CA ASN A 120 -11.59 -8.78 16.07
C ASN A 120 -11.98 -8.58 17.55
N VAL A 121 -11.14 -7.86 18.30
CA VAL A 121 -11.41 -7.53 19.72
C VAL A 121 -11.94 -6.10 19.91
N PHE A 122 -12.08 -5.34 18.82
CA PHE A 122 -12.45 -3.93 18.85
C PHE A 122 -13.91 -3.71 18.38
N GLU A 123 -14.80 -4.62 18.73
CA GLU A 123 -16.22 -4.49 18.39
C GLU A 123 -16.93 -3.53 19.36
N GLY A 124 -17.91 -2.77 18.82
CA GLY A 124 -18.73 -1.84 19.58
C GLY A 124 -18.06 -0.48 19.85
N GLU A 125 -18.83 0.40 20.52
CA GLU A 125 -18.43 1.80 20.77
C GLU A 125 -17.13 1.94 21.58
N SER A 126 -16.95 1.13 22.61
CA SER A 126 -15.74 1.10 23.41
C SER A 126 -14.52 0.70 22.56
N GLY A 127 -14.70 -0.26 21.64
CA GLY A 127 -13.65 -0.67 20.71
C GLY A 127 -13.19 0.46 19.80
N THR A 128 -14.11 1.28 19.29
CA THR A 128 -13.80 2.44 18.46
C THR A 128 -12.92 3.46 19.21
N LYS A 129 -13.24 3.74 20.47
CA LYS A 129 -12.45 4.66 21.31
C LYS A 129 -11.04 4.12 21.57
N ILE A 130 -10.91 2.83 21.85
CA ILE A 130 -9.61 2.17 22.08
C ILE A 130 -8.78 2.20 20.79
N ILE A 131 -9.38 1.87 19.64
CA ILE A 131 -8.73 1.95 18.32
C ILE A 131 -8.18 3.36 18.08
N ALA A 132 -8.94 4.41 18.35
CA ALA A 132 -8.49 5.78 18.12
C ALA A 132 -7.24 6.11 18.96
N VAL A 133 -7.24 5.78 20.25
CA VAL A 133 -6.09 6.04 21.15
C VAL A 133 -4.84 5.27 20.68
N ILE A 134 -4.99 3.96 20.40
CA ILE A 134 -3.84 3.15 19.95
C ILE A 134 -3.37 3.59 18.56
N SER A 135 -4.29 3.98 17.67
CA SER A 135 -3.94 4.54 16.34
C SER A 135 -3.09 5.80 16.44
N ILE A 136 -3.41 6.69 17.37
CA ILE A 136 -2.61 7.90 17.64
C ILE A 136 -1.20 7.52 18.08
N LEU A 137 -1.06 6.62 19.07
CA LEU A 137 0.24 6.15 19.53
C LEU A 137 1.05 5.49 18.41
N LEU A 138 0.40 4.67 17.60
CA LEU A 138 1.02 3.99 16.46
C LEU A 138 1.48 5.00 15.39
N PHE A 139 0.69 6.05 15.11
CA PHE A 139 1.08 7.09 14.16
C PHE A 139 2.29 7.89 14.63
N TRP A 140 2.36 8.23 15.92
CA TRP A 140 3.53 8.89 16.48
C TRP A 140 4.78 8.00 16.47
N ALA A 141 4.63 6.70 16.68
CA ALA A 141 5.74 5.75 16.52
C ALA A 141 6.22 5.69 15.06
N ALA A 142 5.32 5.66 14.08
CA ALA A 142 5.66 5.71 12.65
C ALA A 142 6.34 7.04 12.29
N THR A 143 5.85 8.17 12.80
CA THR A 143 6.49 9.48 12.64
C THR A 143 7.92 9.48 13.16
N TYR A 144 8.17 8.88 14.32
CA TYR A 144 9.51 8.73 14.87
C TYR A 144 10.43 7.90 13.97
N VAL A 145 9.93 6.80 13.40
CA VAL A 145 10.69 5.99 12.42
C VAL A 145 11.03 6.81 11.18
N CYS A 146 10.10 7.63 10.69
CA CYS A 146 10.33 8.49 9.51
C CYS A 146 11.39 9.56 9.77
N VAL A 147 11.47 10.08 10.99
CA VAL A 147 12.53 11.03 11.39
C VAL A 147 13.93 10.40 11.32
N LYS A 148 14.05 9.09 11.56
CA LYS A 148 15.32 8.34 11.48
C LYS A 148 15.87 8.19 10.05
N GLY A 149 15.07 8.50 9.03
CA GLY A 149 15.52 8.57 7.63
C GLY A 149 15.26 7.33 6.80
N VAL A 150 15.70 7.41 5.54
CA VAL A 150 15.46 6.42 4.48
C VAL A 150 15.92 5.00 4.86
N GLY A 151 17.02 4.86 5.56
CA GLY A 151 17.55 3.56 5.97
C GLY A 151 16.57 2.79 6.87
N TRP A 152 15.92 3.46 7.82
CA TRP A 152 14.91 2.88 8.69
C TRP A 152 13.59 2.62 7.95
N ILE A 153 13.16 3.57 7.12
CA ILE A 153 11.96 3.40 6.29
C ILE A 153 12.13 2.17 5.39
N SER A 154 13.28 2.03 4.71
CA SER A 154 13.54 0.90 3.81
C SER A 154 13.58 -0.45 4.53
N LYS A 155 14.11 -0.52 5.76
CA LYS A 155 14.10 -1.74 6.56
C LYS A 155 12.68 -2.19 6.90
N VAL A 156 11.85 -1.27 7.40
CA VAL A 156 10.47 -1.55 7.78
C VAL A 156 9.63 -1.90 6.55
N THR A 157 9.70 -1.08 5.50
CA THR A 157 8.91 -1.30 4.27
C THR A 157 9.42 -2.50 3.48
N GLY A 158 10.73 -2.76 3.47
CA GLY A 158 11.31 -3.91 2.80
C GLY A 158 10.89 -5.23 3.44
N PHE A 159 10.88 -5.30 4.77
CA PHE A 159 10.38 -6.46 5.51
C PHE A 159 8.88 -6.68 5.27
N ALA A 160 8.10 -5.61 5.35
CA ALA A 160 6.67 -5.64 5.08
C ALA A 160 6.33 -6.08 3.65
N GLY A 161 7.05 -5.55 2.65
CA GLY A 161 6.90 -5.93 1.25
C GLY A 161 7.25 -7.40 1.01
N SER A 162 8.33 -7.89 1.65
CA SER A 162 8.73 -9.30 1.57
C SER A 162 7.66 -10.22 2.18
N ALA A 163 7.10 -9.86 3.34
CA ALA A 163 6.04 -10.63 3.99
C ALA A 163 4.76 -10.71 3.14
N ARG A 164 4.33 -9.58 2.54
CA ARG A 164 3.18 -9.54 1.62
C ARG A 164 3.43 -10.37 0.35
N LEU A 165 4.61 -10.24 -0.25
CA LEU A 165 4.98 -11.03 -1.43
C LEU A 165 4.94 -12.52 -1.11
N PHE A 166 5.57 -12.93 -0.01
CA PHE A 166 5.61 -14.31 0.44
C PHE A 166 4.19 -14.87 0.66
N MET A 167 3.33 -14.13 1.37
CA MET A 167 1.94 -14.52 1.59
C MET A 167 1.19 -14.71 0.28
N GLY A 168 1.30 -13.76 -0.65
CA GLY A 168 0.62 -13.84 -1.94
C GLY A 168 1.13 -15.00 -2.79
N VAL A 169 2.45 -15.20 -2.86
CA VAL A 169 3.06 -16.32 -3.61
C VAL A 169 2.64 -17.66 -3.03
N ILE A 170 2.71 -17.83 -1.71
CA ILE A 170 2.26 -19.08 -1.06
C ILE A 170 0.78 -19.33 -1.33
N PHE A 171 -0.06 -18.32 -1.19
CA PHE A 171 -1.49 -18.47 -1.47
C PHE A 171 -1.73 -18.99 -2.90
N VAL A 172 -1.09 -18.37 -3.89
CA VAL A 172 -1.19 -18.79 -5.29
C VAL A 172 -0.70 -20.22 -5.47
N ILE A 173 0.50 -20.55 -4.97
CA ILE A 173 1.05 -21.91 -5.10
C ILE A 173 0.13 -22.95 -4.47
N LEU A 174 -0.33 -22.73 -3.25
CA LEU A 174 -1.19 -23.68 -2.55
C LEU A 174 -2.55 -23.83 -3.22
N ALA A 175 -3.12 -22.75 -3.76
CA ALA A 175 -4.36 -22.83 -4.55
C ALA A 175 -4.20 -23.72 -5.78
N PHE A 176 -3.07 -23.59 -6.50
CA PHE A 176 -2.77 -24.48 -7.64
C PHE A 176 -2.50 -25.92 -7.20
N VAL A 177 -1.88 -26.14 -6.04
CA VAL A 177 -1.69 -27.50 -5.49
C VAL A 177 -3.03 -28.17 -5.17
N VAL A 178 -4.01 -27.46 -4.64
CA VAL A 178 -5.34 -28.00 -4.39
C VAL A 178 -6.01 -28.48 -5.69
N ILE A 179 -5.96 -27.69 -6.74
CA ILE A 179 -6.60 -28.05 -8.01
C ILE A 179 -5.83 -29.15 -8.75
N PHE A 180 -4.53 -28.96 -8.95
CA PHE A 180 -3.74 -29.87 -9.80
C PHE A 180 -3.06 -31.00 -9.03
N GLY A 181 -2.78 -30.81 -7.74
CA GLY A 181 -2.16 -31.84 -6.90
C GLY A 181 -3.18 -32.75 -6.24
N PHE A 182 -4.27 -32.21 -5.71
CA PHE A 182 -5.34 -33.00 -5.06
C PHE A 182 -6.46 -33.37 -6.02
N GLY A 183 -6.52 -32.77 -7.22
CA GLY A 183 -7.53 -33.06 -8.24
C GLY A 183 -8.91 -32.50 -7.91
N GLU A 184 -8.98 -31.45 -7.08
CA GLU A 184 -10.25 -30.82 -6.75
C GLU A 184 -10.77 -29.95 -7.91
N ALA A 185 -12.10 -29.83 -8.02
CA ALA A 185 -12.71 -28.94 -8.99
C ALA A 185 -12.58 -27.46 -8.53
N PRO A 186 -12.41 -26.51 -9.47
CA PRO A 186 -12.44 -25.09 -9.13
C PRO A 186 -13.72 -24.69 -8.43
N ALA A 187 -13.61 -23.87 -7.35
CA ALA A 187 -14.76 -23.41 -6.58
C ALA A 187 -15.73 -22.51 -7.36
N GLN A 188 -15.21 -21.81 -8.37
CA GLN A 188 -16.02 -21.03 -9.31
C GLN A 188 -15.86 -21.58 -10.73
N GLU A 189 -16.92 -21.47 -11.54
CA GLU A 189 -16.88 -21.92 -12.95
C GLU A 189 -16.11 -20.92 -13.82
N PHE A 190 -14.98 -21.35 -14.37
CA PHE A 190 -14.16 -20.55 -15.30
C PHE A 190 -14.69 -20.66 -16.73
N THR A 191 -15.75 -19.94 -17.02
CA THR A 191 -16.37 -19.87 -18.36
C THR A 191 -16.18 -18.46 -18.96
N VAL A 192 -16.34 -18.35 -20.29
CA VAL A 192 -16.33 -17.04 -20.94
C VAL A 192 -17.39 -16.12 -20.32
N LYS A 193 -18.55 -16.64 -19.96
CA LYS A 193 -19.64 -15.87 -19.35
C LYS A 193 -19.29 -15.31 -17.96
N THR A 194 -18.58 -16.05 -17.12
CA THR A 194 -18.22 -15.65 -15.77
C THR A 194 -17.00 -14.71 -15.72
N ILE A 195 -16.08 -14.86 -16.68
CA ILE A 195 -14.87 -14.03 -16.79
C ILE A 195 -15.15 -12.72 -17.54
N THR A 196 -16.10 -12.71 -18.49
CA THR A 196 -16.39 -11.49 -19.27
C THR A 196 -16.99 -10.40 -18.36
N PRO A 197 -16.40 -9.19 -18.33
CA PRO A 197 -16.93 -8.09 -17.55
C PRO A 197 -18.33 -7.68 -18.02
N LYS A 198 -19.23 -7.49 -17.06
CA LYS A 198 -20.51 -6.83 -17.31
C LYS A 198 -20.32 -5.33 -17.09
N PHE A 199 -20.35 -4.55 -18.17
CA PHE A 199 -20.15 -3.10 -18.15
C PHE A 199 -21.36 -2.38 -17.52
N ASN A 200 -21.52 -2.53 -16.19
CA ASN A 200 -22.51 -1.87 -15.37
C ASN A 200 -21.82 -0.92 -14.36
N TRP A 201 -22.61 -0.22 -13.56
CA TRP A 201 -22.08 0.73 -12.59
C TRP A 201 -21.14 0.08 -11.57
N THR A 202 -21.48 -1.11 -11.08
CA THR A 202 -20.64 -1.89 -10.14
C THR A 202 -19.27 -2.19 -10.74
N PHE A 203 -19.23 -2.59 -12.03
CA PHE A 203 -17.95 -2.84 -12.71
C PHE A 203 -17.09 -1.57 -12.80
N PHE A 204 -17.66 -0.41 -13.18
CA PHE A 204 -16.89 0.83 -13.26
C PHE A 204 -16.40 1.32 -11.90
N MET A 205 -17.21 1.19 -10.85
CA MET A 205 -16.77 1.48 -9.48
C MET A 205 -15.63 0.54 -9.05
N THR A 206 -15.78 -0.76 -9.31
CA THR A 206 -14.72 -1.74 -8.98
C THR A 206 -13.47 -1.50 -9.81
N MET A 207 -13.62 -1.10 -11.08
CA MET A 207 -12.48 -0.74 -11.91
C MET A 207 -11.69 0.45 -11.33
N ALA A 208 -12.36 1.45 -10.77
CA ALA A 208 -11.69 2.54 -10.06
C ALA A 208 -10.87 2.00 -8.86
N TRP A 209 -11.39 1.03 -8.10
CA TRP A 209 -10.63 0.38 -7.02
C TRP A 209 -9.47 -0.48 -7.53
N VAL A 210 -9.64 -1.17 -8.67
CA VAL A 210 -8.54 -1.89 -9.34
C VAL A 210 -7.41 -0.92 -9.71
N LEU A 211 -7.73 0.23 -10.31
CA LEU A 211 -6.74 1.24 -10.66
C LEU A 211 -6.08 1.85 -9.41
N GLN A 212 -6.85 2.10 -8.37
CA GLN A 212 -6.31 2.56 -7.07
C GLN A 212 -5.35 1.51 -6.46
N ALA A 213 -5.71 0.23 -6.53
CA ALA A 213 -4.90 -0.86 -5.96
C ALA A 213 -3.50 -0.95 -6.60
N VAL A 214 -3.39 -0.65 -7.90
CA VAL A 214 -2.11 -0.62 -8.62
C VAL A 214 -1.46 0.77 -8.64
N GLY A 215 -2.05 1.78 -8.00
CA GLY A 215 -1.47 3.10 -7.77
C GLY A 215 -0.46 3.11 -6.61
N GLY A 216 0.21 4.25 -6.38
CA GLY A 216 1.12 4.45 -5.24
C GLY A 216 2.61 4.41 -5.60
N GLY A 217 2.96 4.05 -6.83
CA GLY A 217 4.35 4.02 -7.30
C GLY A 217 5.04 5.39 -7.28
N GLU A 218 4.28 6.48 -7.35
CA GLU A 218 4.79 7.86 -7.24
C GLU A 218 5.45 8.13 -5.89
N SER A 219 5.02 7.45 -4.82
CA SER A 219 5.63 7.56 -3.49
C SER A 219 7.07 7.08 -3.45
N ILE A 220 7.47 6.24 -4.41
CA ILE A 220 8.83 5.70 -4.53
C ILE A 220 9.76 6.67 -5.28
N GLY A 221 9.21 7.51 -6.15
CA GLY A 221 9.98 8.47 -6.95
C GLY A 221 10.87 9.41 -6.13
N VAL A 222 10.43 9.78 -4.93
CA VAL A 222 11.17 10.66 -4.00
C VAL A 222 12.49 10.05 -3.49
N TYR A 223 12.70 8.74 -3.65
CA TYR A 223 13.88 8.02 -3.18
C TYR A 223 14.92 7.75 -4.28
N ILE A 224 14.74 8.29 -5.50
CA ILE A 224 15.64 8.02 -6.63
C ILE A 224 17.11 8.34 -6.31
N LYS A 225 17.38 9.41 -5.54
CA LYS A 225 18.73 9.80 -5.11
C LYS A 225 19.41 8.79 -4.19
N ASP A 226 18.60 8.00 -3.47
CA ASP A 226 19.10 7.05 -2.49
C ASP A 226 19.41 5.68 -3.12
N VAL A 227 19.14 5.50 -4.43
CA VAL A 227 19.28 4.21 -5.12
C VAL A 227 20.71 3.95 -5.55
N LYS A 228 21.27 2.82 -5.14
CA LYS A 228 22.57 2.32 -5.64
C LYS A 228 22.50 2.05 -7.14
N GLY A 229 23.42 2.63 -7.91
CA GLY A 229 23.44 2.49 -9.36
C GLY A 229 22.63 3.57 -10.11
N GLY A 230 22.02 4.53 -9.37
CA GLY A 230 21.38 5.72 -9.94
C GLY A 230 20.14 5.44 -10.79
N ASN A 231 19.83 6.35 -11.71
CA ASN A 231 18.59 6.36 -12.50
C ASN A 231 18.34 5.06 -13.28
N LYS A 232 19.38 4.47 -13.89
CA LYS A 232 19.23 3.23 -14.67
C LYS A 232 18.72 2.06 -13.79
N THR A 233 19.27 1.95 -12.59
CA THR A 233 18.82 0.92 -11.63
C THR A 233 17.42 1.22 -11.15
N PHE A 234 17.12 2.48 -10.84
CA PHE A 234 15.77 2.89 -10.43
C PHE A 234 14.72 2.49 -11.49
N VAL A 235 14.88 2.92 -12.75
CA VAL A 235 13.96 2.60 -13.85
C VAL A 235 13.78 1.09 -14.03
N LYS A 236 14.91 0.34 -14.06
CA LYS A 236 14.86 -1.12 -14.22
C LYS A 236 14.06 -1.79 -13.09
N VAL A 237 14.29 -1.38 -11.85
CA VAL A 237 13.61 -1.96 -10.69
C VAL A 237 12.14 -1.58 -10.67
N MET A 238 11.78 -0.34 -11.04
CA MET A 238 10.38 0.08 -11.13
C MET A 238 9.61 -0.75 -12.15
N ILE A 239 10.16 -0.97 -13.35
CA ILE A 239 9.54 -1.82 -14.38
C ILE A 239 9.40 -3.27 -13.89
N LEU A 240 10.46 -3.84 -13.30
CA LEU A 240 10.41 -5.20 -12.76
C LEU A 240 9.36 -5.34 -11.66
N SER A 241 9.28 -4.37 -10.76
CA SER A 241 8.27 -4.32 -9.70
C SER A 241 6.85 -4.30 -10.28
N THR A 242 6.64 -3.53 -11.36
CA THR A 242 5.33 -3.47 -12.05
C THR A 242 4.91 -4.82 -12.59
N VAL A 243 5.83 -5.54 -13.22
CA VAL A 243 5.55 -6.89 -13.75
C VAL A 243 5.21 -7.86 -12.61
N VAL A 244 6.02 -7.86 -11.53
CA VAL A 244 5.77 -8.74 -10.38
C VAL A 244 4.45 -8.42 -9.69
N VAL A 245 4.16 -7.15 -9.44
CA VAL A 245 2.90 -6.72 -8.81
C VAL A 245 1.69 -7.05 -9.68
N GLY A 246 1.76 -6.74 -10.98
CA GLY A 246 0.68 -7.06 -11.93
C GLY A 246 0.40 -8.55 -12.00
N LEU A 247 1.44 -9.37 -12.10
CA LEU A 247 1.30 -10.84 -12.06
C LEU A 247 0.68 -11.31 -10.74
N MET A 248 1.09 -10.75 -9.60
CA MET A 248 0.55 -11.14 -8.31
C MET A 248 -0.93 -10.79 -8.16
N TYR A 249 -1.38 -9.65 -8.71
CA TYR A 249 -2.80 -9.31 -8.73
C TYR A 249 -3.62 -10.26 -9.62
N VAL A 250 -3.13 -10.56 -10.82
CA VAL A 250 -3.82 -11.47 -11.77
C VAL A 250 -3.85 -12.90 -11.23
N LEU A 251 -2.70 -13.46 -10.84
CA LEU A 251 -2.62 -14.82 -10.31
C LEU A 251 -3.37 -14.97 -8.98
N GLY A 252 -3.34 -13.94 -8.13
CA GLY A 252 -4.12 -13.90 -6.90
C GLY A 252 -5.62 -13.92 -7.16
N ALA A 253 -6.11 -13.17 -8.15
CA ALA A 253 -7.52 -13.21 -8.54
C ALA A 253 -7.93 -14.58 -9.11
N VAL A 254 -7.08 -15.20 -9.92
CA VAL A 254 -7.28 -16.59 -10.39
C VAL A 254 -7.35 -17.54 -9.19
N ALA A 255 -6.37 -17.48 -8.28
CA ALA A 255 -6.29 -18.37 -7.12
C ALA A 255 -7.49 -18.21 -6.18
N VAL A 256 -8.00 -17.00 -5.97
CA VAL A 256 -9.23 -16.77 -5.21
C VAL A 256 -10.41 -17.46 -5.88
N GLY A 257 -10.58 -17.32 -7.19
CA GLY A 257 -11.65 -17.98 -7.94
C GLY A 257 -11.56 -19.52 -7.95
N LEU A 258 -10.33 -20.07 -7.90
CA LEU A 258 -10.12 -21.52 -7.83
C LEU A 258 -10.57 -22.11 -6.49
N ILE A 259 -10.38 -21.39 -5.38
CA ILE A 259 -10.53 -21.93 -4.02
C ILE A 259 -11.82 -21.48 -3.34
N VAL A 260 -12.34 -20.28 -3.65
CA VAL A 260 -13.41 -19.67 -2.86
C VAL A 260 -14.68 -19.54 -3.67
N PRO A 261 -15.81 -20.14 -3.21
CA PRO A 261 -17.11 -19.94 -3.81
C PRO A 261 -17.55 -18.48 -3.76
N GLN A 262 -18.23 -17.99 -4.80
CA GLN A 262 -18.67 -16.59 -4.88
C GLN A 262 -19.63 -16.20 -3.74
N GLU A 263 -20.46 -17.13 -3.27
CA GLU A 263 -21.40 -16.92 -2.18
C GLU A 263 -20.71 -16.60 -0.86
N VAL A 264 -19.53 -17.20 -0.63
CA VAL A 264 -18.72 -16.97 0.59
C VAL A 264 -18.07 -15.58 0.53
N LEU A 265 -17.64 -15.14 -0.66
CA LEU A 265 -17.04 -13.82 -0.85
C LEU A 265 -18.03 -12.68 -0.58
N SER A 266 -19.33 -12.88 -0.88
CA SER A 266 -20.32 -11.79 -0.90
C SER A 266 -20.75 -11.25 0.47
N GLY A 267 -20.22 -11.75 1.58
CA GLY A 267 -20.78 -11.45 2.90
C GLY A 267 -19.98 -10.49 3.79
N ASN A 268 -18.67 -10.28 3.60
CA ASN A 268 -17.89 -9.60 4.66
C ASN A 268 -16.58 -8.93 4.20
N PHE A 269 -16.64 -7.62 3.92
CA PHE A 269 -15.49 -6.83 3.49
C PHE A 269 -14.33 -6.79 4.51
N SER A 270 -14.61 -6.75 5.80
CA SER A 270 -13.59 -6.56 6.82
C SER A 270 -12.84 -7.85 7.14
N ASN A 271 -13.50 -8.99 7.02
CA ASN A 271 -12.98 -10.30 7.43
C ASN A 271 -12.72 -11.24 6.24
N GLY A 272 -13.15 -10.90 5.04
CA GLY A 272 -13.08 -11.77 3.86
C GLY A 272 -11.69 -12.34 3.56
N ILE A 273 -10.62 -11.61 3.89
CA ILE A 273 -9.27 -12.14 3.72
C ILE A 273 -8.99 -13.32 4.66
N PHE A 274 -9.47 -13.30 5.89
CA PHE A 274 -9.27 -14.38 6.84
C PHE A 274 -10.05 -15.62 6.40
N ASP A 275 -11.28 -15.45 5.92
CA ASP A 275 -12.14 -16.54 5.44
C ASP A 275 -11.51 -17.22 4.22
N VAL A 276 -10.99 -16.45 3.26
CA VAL A 276 -10.30 -16.96 2.07
C VAL A 276 -9.10 -17.84 2.45
N PHE A 277 -8.28 -17.39 3.41
CA PHE A 277 -7.14 -18.18 3.87
C PHE A 277 -7.53 -19.39 4.72
N GLN A 278 -8.64 -19.32 5.49
CA GLN A 278 -9.16 -20.45 6.23
C GLN A 278 -9.66 -21.56 5.29
N ILE A 279 -10.37 -21.20 4.23
CA ILE A 279 -10.83 -22.16 3.21
C ILE A 279 -9.63 -22.85 2.58
N LEU A 280 -8.63 -22.10 2.12
CA LEU A 280 -7.42 -22.71 1.56
C LEU A 280 -6.72 -23.62 2.56
N ALA A 281 -6.55 -23.19 3.81
CA ALA A 281 -5.86 -23.94 4.85
C ALA A 281 -6.57 -25.24 5.24
N ALA A 282 -7.89 -25.28 5.12
CA ALA A 282 -8.70 -26.47 5.40
C ALA A 282 -8.34 -27.66 4.51
N HIS A 283 -8.00 -27.43 3.22
CA HIS A 283 -7.54 -28.48 2.30
C HIS A 283 -6.23 -29.15 2.74
N PHE A 284 -5.44 -28.46 3.59
CA PHE A 284 -4.18 -28.97 4.13
C PHE A 284 -4.30 -29.41 5.60
N GLY A 285 -5.50 -29.42 6.16
CA GLY A 285 -5.72 -29.77 7.56
C GLY A 285 -5.16 -28.77 8.57
N ILE A 286 -4.87 -27.53 8.17
CA ILE A 286 -4.34 -26.50 9.05
C ILE A 286 -5.48 -25.92 9.90
N PRO A 287 -5.36 -25.88 11.25
CA PRO A 287 -6.41 -25.32 12.10
C PRO A 287 -6.66 -23.85 11.84
N ASN A 288 -7.94 -23.44 11.79
CA ASN A 288 -8.36 -22.06 11.54
C ASN A 288 -7.69 -21.05 12.48
N GLY A 289 -7.55 -21.37 13.76
CA GLY A 289 -6.91 -20.49 14.73
C GLY A 289 -5.41 -20.21 14.44
N VAL A 290 -4.72 -21.12 13.74
CA VAL A 290 -3.32 -20.94 13.34
C VAL A 290 -3.26 -20.03 12.12
N ILE A 291 -4.03 -20.35 11.08
CA ILE A 291 -3.96 -19.59 9.81
C ILE A 291 -4.41 -18.15 9.98
N VAL A 292 -5.45 -17.89 10.76
CA VAL A 292 -5.96 -16.54 11.03
C VAL A 292 -4.89 -15.69 11.72
N ARG A 293 -4.19 -16.23 12.72
CA ARG A 293 -3.11 -15.51 13.40
C ARG A 293 -1.94 -15.25 12.47
N LEU A 294 -1.56 -16.22 11.66
CA LEU A 294 -0.45 -16.11 10.73
C LEU A 294 -0.72 -15.02 9.66
N VAL A 295 -1.92 -15.05 9.08
CA VAL A 295 -2.37 -14.01 8.13
C VAL A 295 -2.45 -12.65 8.83
N GLY A 296 -2.99 -12.60 10.05
CA GLY A 296 -3.05 -11.37 10.86
C GLY A 296 -1.67 -10.75 11.08
N VAL A 297 -0.65 -11.56 11.43
CA VAL A 297 0.74 -11.08 11.60
C VAL A 297 1.28 -10.49 10.29
N ILE A 298 1.09 -11.19 9.17
CA ILE A 298 1.62 -10.72 7.87
C ILE A 298 0.93 -9.42 7.43
N LEU A 299 -0.39 -9.32 7.61
CA LEU A 299 -1.15 -8.11 7.29
C LEU A 299 -0.78 -6.94 8.21
N LEU A 300 -0.60 -7.19 9.51
CA LEU A 300 -0.11 -6.21 10.47
C LEU A 300 1.24 -5.65 10.04
N LEU A 301 2.21 -6.52 9.77
CA LEU A 301 3.55 -6.14 9.32
C LEU A 301 3.49 -5.37 7.99
N GLY A 302 2.65 -5.83 7.07
CA GLY A 302 2.41 -5.18 5.80
C GLY A 302 1.89 -3.75 5.95
N ASN A 303 0.91 -3.55 6.81
CA ASN A 303 0.35 -2.22 7.08
C ASN A 303 1.33 -1.30 7.83
N LEU A 304 2.15 -1.83 8.74
CA LEU A 304 3.21 -1.06 9.40
C LEU A 304 4.24 -0.55 8.39
N GLY A 305 4.58 -1.36 7.39
CA GLY A 305 5.44 -0.92 6.27
C GLY A 305 4.80 0.19 5.43
N SER A 306 3.54 0.02 5.04
CA SER A 306 2.79 1.06 4.34
C SER A 306 2.69 2.34 5.16
N LEU A 307 2.42 2.23 6.46
CA LEU A 307 2.33 3.37 7.36
C LEU A 307 3.63 4.18 7.37
N ALA A 308 4.79 3.52 7.49
CA ALA A 308 6.10 4.20 7.46
C ALA A 308 6.33 4.94 6.13
N LEU A 309 6.04 4.29 4.99
CA LEU A 309 6.21 4.89 3.67
C LEU A 309 5.29 6.09 3.46
N TRP A 310 3.99 5.91 3.69
CA TRP A 310 2.97 6.93 3.45
C TRP A 310 3.03 8.09 4.46
N THR A 311 3.63 7.89 5.63
CA THR A 311 3.93 9.00 6.56
C THR A 311 5.05 9.89 6.01
N ALA A 312 6.09 9.33 5.38
CA ALA A 312 7.25 10.09 4.94
C ALA A 312 7.09 10.70 3.54
N ALA A 313 6.57 9.94 2.55
CA ALA A 313 6.60 10.35 1.15
C ALA A 313 5.77 11.62 0.87
N PRO A 314 4.50 11.77 1.31
CA PRO A 314 3.72 12.99 1.06
C PRO A 314 4.31 14.24 1.71
N VAL A 315 4.93 14.09 2.88
CA VAL A 315 5.58 15.20 3.58
C VAL A 315 6.83 15.65 2.80
N LYS A 316 7.61 14.71 2.27
CA LYS A 316 8.74 15.05 1.39
C LYS A 316 8.25 15.78 0.13
N VAL A 317 7.24 15.26 -0.54
CA VAL A 317 6.66 15.87 -1.74
C VAL A 317 6.22 17.30 -1.48
N PHE A 318 5.58 17.58 -0.34
CA PHE A 318 4.96 18.87 -0.10
C PHE A 318 5.89 19.90 0.56
N PHE A 319 6.84 19.47 1.40
CA PHE A 319 7.62 20.41 2.21
C PHE A 319 9.11 20.49 1.85
N SER A 320 9.65 19.59 1.01
CA SER A 320 11.11 19.59 0.75
C SER A 320 11.58 20.64 -0.26
N GLU A 321 10.74 21.05 -1.21
CA GLU A 321 11.17 21.93 -2.33
C GLU A 321 10.17 23.06 -2.62
N ILE A 322 9.36 23.45 -1.65
CA ILE A 322 8.49 24.62 -1.83
C ILE A 322 9.33 25.89 -1.76
N PRO A 323 9.07 26.87 -2.65
CA PRO A 323 9.83 28.12 -2.70
C PRO A 323 9.89 28.82 -1.34
N GLU A 324 11.05 29.45 -1.06
CA GLU A 324 11.23 30.24 0.17
C GLU A 324 10.12 31.30 0.30
N GLY A 325 9.53 31.39 1.49
CA GLY A 325 8.49 32.38 1.80
C GLY A 325 7.06 31.86 1.74
N VAL A 326 6.78 30.70 1.14
CA VAL A 326 5.44 30.06 1.15
C VAL A 326 5.17 29.47 2.53
N PHE A 327 6.14 28.75 3.09
CA PHE A 327 6.08 28.24 4.47
C PHE A 327 7.11 28.93 5.36
N GLY A 328 6.81 29.04 6.66
CA GLY A 328 7.79 29.52 7.63
C GLY A 328 9.02 28.64 7.66
N LYS A 329 10.21 29.22 7.80
CA LYS A 329 11.51 28.52 7.84
C LYS A 329 11.56 27.36 8.85
N TRP A 330 10.76 27.45 9.92
CA TRP A 330 10.63 26.40 10.92
C TRP A 330 10.01 25.13 10.33
N LEU A 331 8.95 25.27 9.52
CA LEU A 331 8.20 24.13 8.99
C LEU A 331 8.99 23.29 7.99
N VAL A 332 9.78 23.96 7.15
CA VAL A 332 10.59 23.32 6.09
C VAL A 332 11.98 22.87 6.56
N LYS A 333 12.30 23.08 7.85
CA LYS A 333 13.59 22.68 8.41
C LYS A 333 13.78 21.17 8.33
N THR A 334 14.81 20.73 7.62
CA THR A 334 15.21 19.33 7.52
C THR A 334 16.27 18.95 8.56
N ASN A 335 16.29 17.67 8.93
CA ASN A 335 17.37 17.09 9.71
C ASN A 335 18.56 16.70 8.80
N GLU A 336 19.63 16.12 9.39
CA GLU A 336 20.83 15.67 8.66
C GLU A 336 20.50 14.63 7.57
N GLU A 337 19.43 13.87 7.73
CA GLU A 337 18.93 12.88 6.78
C GLU A 337 18.05 13.48 5.66
N GLY A 338 17.83 14.81 5.66
CA GLY A 338 17.00 15.52 4.67
C GLY A 338 15.49 15.35 4.89
N ASN A 339 15.05 14.92 6.07
CA ASN A 339 13.62 14.81 6.38
C ASN A 339 13.08 16.08 7.02
N PRO A 340 11.93 16.63 6.59
CA PRO A 340 11.31 17.82 7.18
C PRO A 340 10.62 17.47 8.50
N THR A 341 11.38 17.41 9.59
CA THR A 341 10.95 16.89 10.90
C THR A 341 9.79 17.66 11.49
N ASN A 342 9.80 19.00 11.37
CA ASN A 342 8.72 19.82 11.91
C ASN A 342 7.42 19.65 11.11
N ALA A 343 7.50 19.43 9.80
CA ALA A 343 6.35 19.11 8.98
C ALA A 343 5.76 17.73 9.33
N LEU A 344 6.60 16.73 9.59
CA LEU A 344 6.18 15.43 10.11
C LEU A 344 5.46 15.56 11.47
N PHE A 345 5.96 16.44 12.34
CA PHE A 345 5.32 16.72 13.64
C PHE A 345 3.94 17.36 13.46
N VAL A 346 3.82 18.37 12.58
CA VAL A 346 2.54 19.02 12.26
C VAL A 346 1.55 18.02 11.65
N GLN A 347 2.00 17.15 10.73
CA GLN A 347 1.18 16.05 10.23
C GLN A 347 0.67 15.17 11.36
N GLY A 348 1.53 14.83 12.33
CA GLY A 348 1.16 14.04 13.52
C GLY A 348 0.03 14.69 14.32
N ILE A 349 0.08 16.00 14.54
CA ILE A 349 -0.99 16.74 15.22
C ILE A 349 -2.29 16.68 14.42
N VAL A 350 -2.25 16.96 13.10
CA VAL A 350 -3.45 16.95 12.25
C VAL A 350 -4.10 15.57 12.23
N VAL A 351 -3.31 14.51 12.04
CA VAL A 351 -3.82 13.13 12.04
C VAL A 351 -4.40 12.76 13.42
N THR A 352 -3.78 13.23 14.51
CA THR A 352 -4.32 13.04 15.86
C THR A 352 -5.71 13.65 15.99
N VAL A 353 -5.89 14.89 15.53
CA VAL A 353 -7.22 15.56 15.54
C VAL A 353 -8.23 14.76 14.71
N LEU A 354 -7.86 14.34 13.50
CA LEU A 354 -8.73 13.55 12.63
C LEU A 354 -9.14 12.20 13.24
N LEU A 355 -8.27 11.54 13.99
CA LEU A 355 -8.56 10.27 14.67
C LEU A 355 -9.45 10.44 15.91
N VAL A 356 -9.43 11.61 16.54
CA VAL A 356 -10.27 11.91 17.70
C VAL A 356 -11.73 12.14 17.29
N ILE A 357 -11.98 12.70 16.10
CA ILE A 357 -13.34 13.03 15.63
C ILE A 357 -14.29 11.81 15.66
N PRO A 358 -13.96 10.66 15.03
CA PRO A 358 -14.80 9.47 15.12
C PRO A 358 -14.95 8.90 16.54
N ALA A 359 -13.89 9.02 17.36
CA ALA A 359 -13.92 8.56 18.75
C ALA A 359 -14.91 9.34 19.64
N LEU A 360 -15.22 10.57 19.24
CA LEU A 360 -16.23 11.40 19.92
C LEU A 360 -17.67 11.12 19.41
N GLY A 361 -17.84 10.16 18.48
CA GLY A 361 -19.15 9.85 17.89
C GLY A 361 -19.64 10.92 16.91
N ILE A 362 -18.77 11.79 16.44
CA ILE A 362 -19.11 12.83 15.46
C ILE A 362 -19.02 12.21 14.07
N GLY A 363 -20.15 12.07 13.39
CA GLY A 363 -20.23 11.53 12.02
C GLY A 363 -20.67 10.06 11.91
N ASN A 364 -21.19 9.46 12.98
CA ASN A 364 -21.87 8.17 12.97
C ASN A 364 -23.35 8.33 12.72
#